data_a9e36c0f41aef02d15f5111f3293ce7c
#
_entry.id   a9e36c0f41aef02d15f5111f3293ce7c
#
_cell.length_a   1.000
_cell.length_b   1.000
_cell.length_c   1.000
_cell.angle_alpha   90.00
_cell.angle_beta   90.00
_cell.angle_gamma   90.00
#
_symmetry.space_group_name_H-M   'P 1'
#
loop_
_entity.id
_entity.type
_entity.pdbx_description
1 polymer ?
#
loop_
_entity_poly.entity_id
_entity_poly.type
_entity_poly.pdbx_seq_one_letter_code
_entity_poly.pdbx_strand_id
1 'polypeptide(L)'
;MATDWRTWHARYDEPESSLARRLIVVRRRVAETLAARHETAPMRVLSLCSGDGRDLIPELAGSGHGTAGTVLVEQDETLANDARATARRLGLSRVRVVIGDAGDSATFAFALPVDLLLLCGIFGNVSEHDIAATIAAAPRMLRPGATVIWTRGSAEPDVRPAIRRWFFDAGFREIAFDCEPQGFGVGVAQLAETVDDRPLPRRLFTFMR
;
A
#
# COMPACT_ATOMS: atom_id res chain seq x y z
N MET A 1 -20.61 -10.35 -11.33
CA MET A 1 -20.52 -8.99 -11.90
C MET A 1 -19.17 -8.43 -11.51
N ALA A 2 -18.41 -7.84 -12.45
CA ALA A 2 -17.14 -7.20 -12.12
C ALA A 2 -17.40 -6.03 -11.18
N THR A 3 -16.55 -5.87 -10.15
CA THR A 3 -16.66 -4.75 -9.21
C THR A 3 -16.42 -3.44 -9.97
N ASP A 4 -17.37 -2.54 -9.95
CA ASP A 4 -17.19 -1.18 -10.45
C ASP A 4 -16.35 -0.38 -9.47
N TRP A 5 -15.04 -0.36 -9.72
CA TRP A 5 -14.06 0.32 -8.87
C TRP A 5 -14.29 1.83 -8.78
N ARG A 6 -14.91 2.46 -9.80
CA ARG A 6 -15.22 3.89 -9.78
C ARG A 6 -16.34 4.21 -8.79
N THR A 7 -17.43 3.44 -8.83
CA THR A 7 -18.52 3.55 -7.85
C THR A 7 -18.01 3.26 -6.44
N TRP A 8 -17.09 2.28 -6.29
CA TRP A 8 -16.46 2.00 -5.01
C TRP A 8 -15.59 3.19 -4.53
N HIS A 9 -14.80 3.80 -5.43
CA HIS A 9 -13.97 4.98 -5.13
C HIS A 9 -14.81 6.21 -4.75
N ALA A 10 -15.99 6.41 -5.33
CA ALA A 10 -16.87 7.53 -4.97
C ALA A 10 -17.23 7.58 -3.48
N ARG A 11 -17.23 6.43 -2.79
CA ARG A 11 -17.47 6.37 -1.33
C ARG A 11 -16.38 7.04 -0.49
N TYR A 12 -15.22 7.33 -1.04
CA TYR A 12 -14.22 8.15 -0.35
C TYR A 12 -14.66 9.61 -0.18
N ASP A 13 -15.59 10.09 -1.02
CA ASP A 13 -16.10 11.45 -0.99
C ASP A 13 -17.28 11.59 -0.02
N GLU A 14 -17.71 10.48 0.61
CA GLU A 14 -18.72 10.42 1.67
C GLU A 14 -18.02 10.44 3.04
N PRO A 15 -18.02 11.57 3.80
CA PRO A 15 -17.23 11.71 5.03
C PRO A 15 -17.52 10.64 6.09
N GLU A 16 -18.78 10.18 6.17
CA GLU A 16 -19.24 9.17 7.13
C GLU A 16 -18.96 7.73 6.67
N SER A 17 -18.44 7.53 5.48
CA SER A 17 -18.11 6.20 5.01
C SER A 17 -16.92 5.61 5.76
N SER A 18 -16.90 4.29 5.94
CA SER A 18 -15.72 3.61 6.51
C SER A 18 -14.49 3.78 5.64
N LEU A 19 -14.64 3.99 4.33
CA LEU A 19 -13.54 4.26 3.41
C LEU A 19 -12.91 5.63 3.65
N ALA A 20 -13.71 6.68 3.82
CA ALA A 20 -13.22 8.03 4.12
C ALA A 20 -12.49 8.05 5.47
N ARG A 21 -13.07 7.46 6.53
CA ARG A 21 -12.42 7.36 7.84
C ARG A 21 -11.12 6.56 7.77
N ARG A 22 -11.12 5.44 7.04
CA ARG A 22 -9.91 4.63 6.80
C ARG A 22 -8.82 5.45 6.10
N LEU A 23 -9.18 6.23 5.08
CA LEU A 23 -8.24 7.08 4.35
C LEU A 23 -7.53 8.08 5.28
N ILE A 24 -8.25 8.71 6.20
CA ILE A 24 -7.67 9.63 7.19
C ILE A 24 -6.59 8.91 8.02
N VAL A 25 -6.88 7.68 8.48
CA VAL A 25 -5.91 6.88 9.25
C VAL A 25 -4.71 6.49 8.40
N VAL A 26 -4.92 6.02 7.17
CA VAL A 26 -3.82 5.65 6.25
C VAL A 26 -2.92 6.85 5.99
N ARG A 27 -3.48 8.01 5.65
CA ARG A 27 -2.72 9.25 5.41
C ARG A 27 -1.88 9.66 6.62
N ARG A 28 -2.46 9.61 7.82
CA ARG A 28 -1.72 9.87 9.05
C ARG A 28 -0.53 8.91 9.20
N ARG A 29 -0.72 7.60 8.98
CA ARG A 29 0.35 6.61 9.08
C ARG A 29 1.41 6.77 8.01
N VAL A 30 1.04 7.18 6.80
CA VAL A 30 1.99 7.56 5.75
C VAL A 30 2.81 8.78 6.20
N ALA A 31 2.17 9.85 6.67
CA ALA A 31 2.85 11.07 7.13
C ALA A 31 3.82 10.77 8.29
N GLU A 32 3.40 9.98 9.29
CA GLU A 32 4.25 9.55 10.39
C GLU A 32 5.47 8.75 9.91
N THR A 33 5.27 7.83 8.96
CA THR A 33 6.35 7.02 8.38
C THR A 33 7.35 7.88 7.59
N LEU A 34 6.85 8.83 6.81
CA LEU A 34 7.70 9.78 6.09
C LEU A 34 8.51 10.64 7.06
N ALA A 35 7.87 11.17 8.11
CA ALA A 35 8.52 12.05 9.10
C ALA A 35 9.55 11.32 9.98
N ALA A 36 9.34 10.04 10.26
CA ALA A 36 10.26 9.24 11.08
C ALA A 36 11.60 8.95 10.39
N ARG A 37 11.70 9.21 9.08
CA ARG A 37 12.92 8.93 8.33
C ARG A 37 13.86 10.13 8.35
N HIS A 38 14.96 10.00 9.10
CA HIS A 38 16.02 11.00 9.23
C HIS A 38 17.15 10.86 8.20
N GLU A 39 17.02 9.94 7.22
CA GLU A 39 18.08 9.68 6.27
C GLU A 39 18.16 10.74 5.16
N THR A 40 19.37 11.10 4.78
CA THR A 40 19.67 12.01 3.68
C THR A 40 19.42 11.41 2.30
N ALA A 41 19.28 10.09 2.21
CA ALA A 41 19.03 9.39 0.95
C ALA A 41 17.55 9.48 0.54
N PRO A 42 17.26 9.67 -0.76
CA PRO A 42 15.89 9.68 -1.25
C PRO A 42 15.16 8.37 -0.95
N MET A 43 14.00 8.47 -0.32
CA MET A 43 13.13 7.33 -0.04
C MET A 43 12.60 6.71 -1.34
N ARG A 44 12.45 5.39 -1.36
CA ARG A 44 11.76 4.66 -2.43
C ARG A 44 10.43 4.14 -1.92
N VAL A 45 9.37 4.47 -2.63
CA VAL A 45 7.99 4.12 -2.23
C VAL A 45 7.31 3.34 -3.33
N LEU A 46 6.60 2.27 -2.96
CA LEU A 46 5.75 1.50 -3.86
C LEU A 46 4.34 1.42 -3.28
N SER A 47 3.35 1.82 -4.08
CA SER A 47 1.94 1.64 -3.75
C SER A 47 1.30 0.72 -4.78
N LEU A 48 0.76 -0.42 -4.32
CA LEU A 48 0.06 -1.39 -5.16
C LEU A 48 -1.45 -1.16 -5.07
N CYS A 49 -2.14 -1.19 -6.21
CA CYS A 49 -3.57 -0.84 -6.35
C CYS A 49 -3.84 0.58 -5.82
N SER A 50 -3.03 1.51 -6.29
CA SER A 50 -2.94 2.86 -5.73
C SER A 50 -4.17 3.74 -5.95
N GLY A 51 -5.10 3.34 -6.81
CA GLY A 51 -6.20 4.20 -7.21
C GLY A 51 -5.70 5.52 -7.79
N ASP A 52 -6.32 6.62 -7.39
CA ASP A 52 -5.90 7.99 -7.72
C ASP A 52 -4.76 8.53 -6.85
N GLY A 53 -4.18 7.70 -5.98
CA GLY A 53 -3.05 8.06 -5.12
C GLY A 53 -3.39 8.98 -3.96
N ARG A 54 -4.67 9.12 -3.61
CA ARG A 54 -5.17 10.02 -2.56
C ARG A 54 -4.66 9.72 -1.16
N ASP A 55 -4.15 8.53 -0.92
CA ASP A 55 -3.58 8.08 0.34
C ASP A 55 -2.08 8.45 0.50
N LEU A 56 -1.36 8.69 -0.59
CA LEU A 56 0.08 8.89 -0.61
C LEU A 56 0.51 10.24 -1.18
N ILE A 57 -0.03 10.63 -2.34
CA ILE A 57 0.44 11.82 -3.09
C ILE A 57 0.38 13.11 -2.27
N PRO A 58 -0.70 13.43 -1.53
CA PRO A 58 -0.75 14.64 -0.71
C PRO A 58 0.28 14.65 0.42
N GLU A 59 0.56 13.48 1.01
CA GLU A 59 1.51 13.34 2.11
C GLU A 59 2.96 13.54 1.63
N LEU A 60 3.29 13.05 0.43
CA LEU A 60 4.59 13.33 -0.20
C LEU A 60 4.81 14.82 -0.43
N ALA A 61 3.77 15.53 -0.85
CA ALA A 61 3.85 16.97 -1.07
C ALA A 61 3.99 17.77 0.25
N GLY A 62 3.25 17.36 1.29
CA GLY A 62 3.23 18.06 2.58
C GLY A 62 4.45 17.80 3.45
N SER A 63 5.11 16.65 3.30
CA SER A 63 6.21 16.22 4.18
C SER A 63 7.59 16.75 3.78
N GLY A 64 7.75 17.45 2.66
CA GLY A 64 9.06 17.79 2.08
C GLY A 64 9.76 16.59 1.40
N HIS A 65 9.16 15.42 1.41
CA HIS A 65 9.65 14.21 0.72
C HIS A 65 9.23 14.13 -0.77
N GLY A 66 8.89 15.25 -1.39
CA GLY A 66 8.53 15.35 -2.81
C GLY A 66 9.58 14.80 -3.78
N THR A 67 10.82 14.60 -3.29
CA THR A 67 11.92 13.96 -4.04
C THR A 67 11.97 12.45 -3.90
N ALA A 68 11.08 11.83 -3.13
CA ALA A 68 11.00 10.38 -3.01
C ALA A 68 10.75 9.72 -4.37
N GLY A 69 11.53 8.69 -4.70
CA GLY A 69 11.31 7.87 -5.89
C GLY A 69 10.08 7.00 -5.67
N THR A 70 8.92 7.43 -6.15
CA THR A 70 7.63 6.78 -5.89
C THR A 70 7.09 6.10 -7.13
N VAL A 71 6.66 4.85 -6.99
CA VAL A 71 5.93 4.09 -8.02
C VAL A 71 4.54 3.75 -7.50
N LEU A 72 3.52 4.15 -8.26
CA LEU A 72 2.12 3.77 -8.07
C LEU A 72 1.75 2.78 -9.18
N VAL A 73 1.15 1.65 -8.80
CA VAL A 73 0.63 0.66 -9.75
C VAL A 73 -0.88 0.65 -9.65
N GLU A 74 -1.55 0.94 -10.76
CA GLU A 74 -3.01 0.98 -10.86
C GLU A 74 -3.45 0.38 -12.20
N GLN A 75 -4.50 -0.43 -12.18
CA GLN A 75 -5.02 -1.08 -13.38
C GLN A 75 -6.07 -0.23 -14.09
N ASP A 76 -6.86 0.54 -13.36
CA ASP A 76 -7.83 1.47 -13.96
C ASP A 76 -7.12 2.69 -14.55
N GLU A 77 -7.23 2.86 -15.85
CA GLU A 77 -6.54 3.92 -16.58
C GLU A 77 -7.03 5.33 -16.16
N THR A 78 -8.29 5.48 -15.77
CA THR A 78 -8.84 6.75 -15.32
C THR A 78 -8.22 7.15 -14.00
N LEU A 79 -8.24 6.25 -13.01
CA LEU A 79 -7.64 6.48 -11.69
C LEU A 79 -6.13 6.75 -11.80
N ALA A 80 -5.44 5.98 -12.65
CA ALA A 80 -4.01 6.20 -12.90
C ALA A 80 -3.74 7.59 -13.52
N ASN A 81 -4.59 8.06 -14.42
CA ASN A 81 -4.47 9.41 -15.00
C ASN A 81 -4.77 10.51 -13.99
N ASP A 82 -5.73 10.31 -13.08
CA ASP A 82 -6.02 11.24 -11.99
C ASP A 82 -4.85 11.35 -11.01
N ALA A 83 -4.21 10.21 -10.69
CA ALA A 83 -2.97 10.18 -9.89
C ALA A 83 -1.85 10.97 -10.56
N ARG A 84 -1.64 10.78 -11.88
CA ARG A 84 -0.63 11.53 -12.65
C ARG A 84 -0.91 13.04 -12.65
N ALA A 85 -2.17 13.43 -12.85
CA ALA A 85 -2.58 14.82 -12.85
C ALA A 85 -2.35 15.47 -11.49
N THR A 86 -2.70 14.78 -10.41
CA THR A 86 -2.49 15.26 -9.04
C THR A 86 -1.00 15.40 -8.71
N ALA A 87 -0.17 14.40 -9.04
CA ALA A 87 1.26 14.46 -8.82
C ALA A 87 1.91 15.64 -9.57
N ARG A 88 1.53 15.86 -10.85
CA ARG A 88 2.01 17.01 -11.64
C ARG A 88 1.60 18.35 -11.02
N ARG A 89 0.33 18.49 -10.64
CA ARG A 89 -0.20 19.71 -10.00
C ARG A 89 0.56 20.07 -8.71
N LEU A 90 1.00 19.05 -7.97
CA LEU A 90 1.76 19.22 -6.73
C LEU A 90 3.29 19.28 -6.94
N GLY A 91 3.77 19.28 -8.18
CA GLY A 91 5.18 19.39 -8.51
C GLY A 91 6.03 18.14 -8.18
N LEU A 92 5.40 16.98 -8.02
CA LEU A 92 6.05 15.73 -7.64
C LEU A 92 6.64 15.02 -8.87
N SER A 93 7.76 15.51 -9.38
CA SER A 93 8.39 15.03 -10.62
C SER A 93 8.93 13.59 -10.55
N ARG A 94 9.11 13.03 -9.35
CA ARG A 94 9.64 11.67 -9.14
C ARG A 94 8.55 10.63 -8.85
N VAL A 95 7.28 10.99 -8.97
CA VAL A 95 6.15 10.07 -8.91
C VAL A 95 5.91 9.49 -10.30
N ARG A 96 6.04 8.16 -10.43
CA ARG A 96 5.75 7.40 -11.63
C ARG A 96 4.51 6.55 -11.41
N VAL A 97 3.50 6.71 -12.26
CA VAL A 97 2.30 5.87 -12.26
C VAL A 97 2.37 4.86 -13.40
N VAL A 98 2.30 3.59 -13.06
CA VAL A 98 2.32 2.45 -13.99
C VAL A 98 0.89 1.91 -14.11
N ILE A 99 0.37 1.84 -15.34
CA ILE A 99 -0.89 1.15 -15.61
C ILE A 99 -0.57 -0.33 -15.76
N GLY A 100 -1.13 -1.18 -14.87
CA GLY A 100 -0.88 -2.60 -14.92
C GLY A 100 -1.43 -3.37 -13.72
N ASP A 101 -1.30 -4.67 -13.80
CA ASP A 101 -1.72 -5.60 -12.74
C ASP A 101 -0.73 -5.56 -11.58
N ALA A 102 -1.17 -5.09 -10.41
CA ALA A 102 -0.39 -5.04 -9.18
C ALA A 102 -0.13 -6.45 -8.58
N GLY A 103 -0.87 -7.47 -8.99
CA GLY A 103 -0.62 -8.86 -8.62
C GLY A 103 0.51 -9.51 -9.42
N ASP A 104 0.96 -8.92 -10.53
CA ASP A 104 2.09 -9.37 -11.34
C ASP A 104 3.35 -8.58 -10.95
N SER A 105 4.30 -9.23 -10.29
CA SER A 105 5.52 -8.58 -9.81
C SER A 105 6.38 -7.96 -10.92
N ALA A 106 6.32 -8.44 -12.15
CA ALA A 106 7.07 -7.83 -13.25
C ALA A 106 6.62 -6.40 -13.57
N THR A 107 5.39 -6.01 -13.20
CA THR A 107 4.86 -4.66 -13.38
C THR A 107 5.69 -3.62 -12.60
N PHE A 108 6.27 -4.00 -11.46
CA PHE A 108 6.97 -3.09 -10.56
C PHE A 108 8.36 -3.54 -10.11
N ALA A 109 8.87 -4.69 -10.59
CA ALA A 109 10.17 -5.22 -10.16
C ALA A 109 11.32 -4.21 -10.31
N PHE A 110 11.26 -3.32 -11.30
CA PHE A 110 12.25 -2.26 -11.53
C PHE A 110 12.33 -1.23 -10.37
N ALA A 111 11.29 -1.15 -9.53
CA ALA A 111 11.24 -0.22 -8.41
C ALA A 111 11.91 -0.77 -7.13
N LEU A 112 12.15 -2.07 -7.06
CA LEU A 112 12.61 -2.75 -5.86
C LEU A 112 14.14 -2.62 -5.63
N PRO A 113 14.62 -2.78 -4.39
CA PRO A 113 13.83 -2.81 -3.15
C PRO A 113 13.38 -1.41 -2.72
N VAL A 114 12.30 -1.34 -1.94
CA VAL A 114 11.71 -0.07 -1.47
C VAL A 114 11.83 0.11 0.05
N ASP A 115 11.60 1.34 0.50
CA ASP A 115 11.64 1.74 1.91
C ASP A 115 10.24 1.82 2.54
N LEU A 116 9.21 2.04 1.70
CA LEU A 116 7.80 2.04 2.10
C LEU A 116 6.96 1.30 1.05
N LEU A 117 6.17 0.33 1.49
CA LEU A 117 5.23 -0.43 0.67
C LEU A 117 3.80 -0.20 1.18
N LEU A 118 2.90 0.24 0.30
CA LEU A 118 1.48 0.34 0.59
C LEU A 118 0.72 -0.83 -0.05
N LEU A 119 -0.01 -1.58 0.79
CA LEU A 119 -0.91 -2.67 0.41
C LEU A 119 -2.35 -2.31 0.84
N CYS A 120 -2.79 -1.12 0.41
CA CYS A 120 -4.09 -0.58 0.77
C CYS A 120 -5.17 -1.00 -0.23
N GLY A 121 -6.33 -1.49 0.29
CA GLY A 121 -7.46 -1.90 -0.55
C GLY A 121 -7.32 -3.28 -1.22
N ILE A 122 -6.25 -4.04 -0.97
CA ILE A 122 -5.98 -5.34 -1.59
C ILE A 122 -6.60 -6.48 -0.79
N PHE A 123 -6.29 -6.57 0.50
CA PHE A 123 -6.59 -7.74 1.34
C PHE A 123 -8.09 -8.00 1.59
N GLY A 124 -8.97 -7.10 1.18
CA GLY A 124 -10.41 -7.32 1.14
C GLY A 124 -10.95 -7.98 -0.13
N ASN A 125 -10.11 -8.13 -1.16
CA ASN A 125 -10.52 -8.47 -2.51
C ASN A 125 -9.76 -9.68 -3.08
N VAL A 126 -8.92 -10.32 -2.27
CA VAL A 126 -8.10 -11.49 -2.62
C VAL A 126 -8.33 -12.63 -1.61
N SER A 127 -7.97 -13.85 -1.96
CA SER A 127 -8.10 -15.00 -1.06
C SER A 127 -7.17 -14.88 0.15
N GLU A 128 -7.52 -15.55 1.26
CA GLU A 128 -6.64 -15.64 2.44
C GLU A 128 -5.27 -16.26 2.08
N HIS A 129 -5.28 -17.23 1.17
CA HIS A 129 -4.05 -17.83 0.65
C HIS A 129 -3.16 -16.78 -0.01
N ASP A 130 -3.73 -15.94 -0.88
CA ASP A 130 -2.99 -14.88 -1.57
C ASP A 130 -2.53 -13.78 -0.60
N ILE A 131 -3.31 -13.46 0.44
CA ILE A 131 -2.88 -12.54 1.51
C ILE A 131 -1.61 -13.08 2.17
N ALA A 132 -1.66 -14.32 2.66
CA ALA A 132 -0.53 -14.96 3.34
C ALA A 132 0.70 -15.07 2.41
N ALA A 133 0.50 -15.46 1.14
CA ALA A 133 1.58 -15.56 0.15
C ALA A 133 2.22 -14.19 -0.16
N THR A 134 1.39 -13.13 -0.29
CA THR A 134 1.86 -11.76 -0.51
C THR A 134 2.69 -11.26 0.66
N ILE A 135 2.23 -11.50 1.89
CA ILE A 135 2.95 -11.11 3.11
C ILE A 135 4.28 -11.88 3.23
N ALA A 136 4.28 -13.19 2.95
CA ALA A 136 5.50 -14.01 2.94
C ALA A 136 6.52 -13.59 1.85
N ALA A 137 6.05 -12.96 0.76
CA ALA A 137 6.90 -12.41 -0.30
C ALA A 137 7.39 -10.98 -0.01
N ALA A 138 6.71 -10.24 0.90
CA ALA A 138 7.00 -8.83 1.15
C ALA A 138 8.47 -8.54 1.55
N PRO A 139 9.18 -9.36 2.35
CA PRO A 139 10.59 -9.11 2.66
C PRO A 139 11.49 -8.96 1.44
N ARG A 140 11.16 -9.64 0.31
CA ARG A 140 11.92 -9.57 -0.94
C ARG A 140 11.71 -8.28 -1.73
N MET A 141 10.70 -7.51 -1.37
CA MET A 141 10.39 -6.21 -1.96
C MET A 141 11.01 -5.04 -1.20
N LEU A 142 11.53 -5.29 0.01
CA LEU A 142 11.84 -4.28 0.99
C LEU A 142 13.32 -4.23 1.34
N ARG A 143 13.80 -3.05 1.72
CA ARG A 143 15.07 -2.91 2.41
C ARG A 143 14.93 -3.28 3.89
N PRO A 144 16.01 -3.69 4.57
CA PRO A 144 16.01 -3.80 6.03
C PRO A 144 15.51 -2.51 6.68
N GLY A 145 14.64 -2.63 7.69
CA GLY A 145 14.03 -1.48 8.35
C GLY A 145 12.89 -0.79 7.59
N ALA A 146 12.56 -1.24 6.37
CA ALA A 146 11.46 -0.70 5.59
C ALA A 146 10.09 -0.97 6.22
N THR A 147 9.13 -0.12 5.89
CA THR A 147 7.77 -0.17 6.44
C THR A 147 6.75 -0.66 5.43
N VAL A 148 5.79 -1.46 5.88
CA VAL A 148 4.57 -1.81 5.15
C VAL A 148 3.38 -1.19 5.84
N ILE A 149 2.51 -0.52 5.06
CA ILE A 149 1.18 -0.08 5.51
C ILE A 149 0.14 -0.90 4.75
N TRP A 150 -0.76 -1.54 5.48
CA TRP A 150 -1.77 -2.41 4.90
C TRP A 150 -3.16 -2.12 5.46
N THR A 151 -4.19 -2.46 4.71
CA THR A 151 -5.59 -2.30 5.15
C THR A 151 -6.42 -3.54 4.90
N ARG A 152 -7.39 -3.81 5.82
CA ARG A 152 -8.40 -4.86 5.68
C ARG A 152 -9.71 -4.40 6.33
N GLY A 153 -10.83 -4.63 5.64
CA GLY A 153 -12.16 -4.43 6.22
C GLY A 153 -12.49 -5.49 7.28
N SER A 154 -13.58 -5.27 8.02
CA SER A 154 -14.08 -6.17 9.07
C SER A 154 -15.01 -7.27 8.56
N ALA A 155 -15.18 -7.41 7.24
CA ALA A 155 -16.06 -8.44 6.68
C ALA A 155 -15.64 -9.84 7.12
N GLU A 156 -16.62 -10.65 7.47
CA GLU A 156 -16.43 -12.03 7.88
C GLU A 156 -15.96 -12.94 6.72
N PRO A 157 -15.05 -13.88 7.01
CA PRO A 157 -14.35 -14.05 8.28
C PRO A 157 -13.39 -12.90 8.56
N ASP A 158 -13.30 -12.45 9.85
CA ASP A 158 -12.33 -11.42 10.24
C ASP A 158 -10.92 -11.99 10.28
N VAL A 159 -10.19 -11.76 9.20
CA VAL A 159 -8.80 -12.24 9.04
C VAL A 159 -7.75 -11.24 9.53
N ARG A 160 -8.14 -10.09 10.12
CA ARG A 160 -7.17 -9.09 10.63
C ARG A 160 -6.20 -9.67 11.66
N PRO A 161 -6.63 -10.50 12.63
CA PRO A 161 -5.70 -11.16 13.55
C PRO A 161 -4.71 -12.09 12.83
N ALA A 162 -5.16 -12.83 11.82
CA ALA A 162 -4.32 -13.71 11.03
C ALA A 162 -3.28 -12.92 10.21
N ILE A 163 -3.68 -11.81 9.58
CA ILE A 163 -2.77 -10.92 8.84
C ILE A 163 -1.63 -10.41 9.74
N ARG A 164 -1.93 -9.94 10.95
CA ARG A 164 -0.94 -9.49 11.92
C ARG A 164 0.03 -10.62 12.28
N ARG A 165 -0.50 -11.83 12.46
CA ARG A 165 0.33 -13.01 12.72
C ARG A 165 1.23 -13.35 11.54
N TRP A 166 0.73 -13.33 10.30
CA TRP A 166 1.53 -13.60 9.10
C TRP A 166 2.64 -12.58 8.90
N PHE A 167 2.42 -11.30 9.20
CA PHE A 167 3.49 -10.31 9.22
C PHE A 167 4.55 -10.62 10.26
N PHE A 168 4.15 -10.99 11.48
CA PHE A 168 5.09 -11.40 12.52
C PHE A 168 5.92 -12.62 12.07
N ASP A 169 5.29 -13.66 11.54
CA ASP A 169 5.94 -14.88 11.05
C ASP A 169 6.88 -14.61 9.85
N ALA A 170 6.62 -13.57 9.07
CA ALA A 170 7.46 -13.10 7.96
C ALA A 170 8.61 -12.16 8.40
N GLY A 171 8.84 -11.98 9.70
CA GLY A 171 9.95 -11.20 10.23
C GLY A 171 9.67 -9.70 10.39
N PHE A 172 8.40 -9.31 10.42
CA PHE A 172 8.03 -7.93 10.69
C PHE A 172 7.72 -7.71 12.17
N ARG A 173 8.07 -6.52 12.66
CA ARG A 173 7.61 -5.99 13.94
C ARG A 173 6.40 -5.08 13.70
N GLU A 174 5.30 -5.31 14.39
CA GLU A 174 4.16 -4.40 14.36
C GLU A 174 4.53 -3.07 15.05
N ILE A 175 4.33 -1.97 14.34
CA ILE A 175 4.56 -0.60 14.82
C ILE A 175 3.26 0.02 15.31
N ALA A 176 2.16 -0.22 14.58
CA ALA A 176 0.84 0.28 14.93
C ALA A 176 -0.26 -0.58 14.31
N PHE A 177 -1.40 -0.62 14.99
CA PHE A 177 -2.63 -1.18 14.45
C PHE A 177 -3.83 -0.34 14.89
N ASP A 178 -4.40 0.39 13.95
CA ASP A 178 -5.65 1.14 14.16
C ASP A 178 -6.82 0.27 13.71
N CYS A 179 -7.78 0.08 14.58
CA CYS A 179 -8.92 -0.79 14.33
C CYS A 179 -10.23 -0.10 14.65
N GLU A 180 -11.10 0.00 13.67
CA GLU A 180 -12.53 0.22 13.87
C GLU A 180 -13.21 -1.15 13.84
N PRO A 181 -13.80 -1.64 14.95
CA PRO A 181 -14.22 -3.04 15.07
C PRO A 181 -15.15 -3.52 13.95
N GLN A 182 -16.15 -2.71 13.57
CA GLN A 182 -17.11 -3.02 12.51
C GLN A 182 -16.81 -2.31 11.18
N GLY A 183 -15.62 -1.76 11.01
CA GLY A 183 -15.24 -0.98 9.87
C GLY A 183 -13.98 -1.51 9.17
N PHE A 184 -12.83 -1.16 9.70
CA PHE A 184 -11.54 -1.47 9.07
C PHE A 184 -10.42 -1.69 10.08
N GLY A 185 -9.31 -2.27 9.61
CA GLY A 185 -8.01 -2.24 10.25
C GLY A 185 -6.97 -1.61 9.32
N VAL A 186 -6.09 -0.79 9.89
CA VAL A 186 -4.89 -0.25 9.25
C VAL A 186 -3.70 -0.69 10.07
N GLY A 187 -2.84 -1.51 9.50
CA GLY A 187 -1.63 -1.98 10.15
C GLY A 187 -0.38 -1.33 9.58
N VAL A 188 0.58 -1.08 10.47
CA VAL A 188 1.93 -0.62 10.13
C VAL A 188 2.91 -1.64 10.68
N ALA A 189 3.69 -2.25 9.80
CA ALA A 189 4.67 -3.27 10.14
C ALA A 189 6.03 -2.89 9.56
N GLN A 190 7.10 -3.03 10.34
CA GLN A 190 8.47 -2.74 9.95
C GLN A 190 9.25 -4.03 9.80
N LEU A 191 9.91 -4.21 8.65
CA LEU A 191 10.78 -5.35 8.43
C LEU A 191 12.00 -5.26 9.36
N ALA A 192 12.27 -6.34 10.09
CA ALA A 192 13.52 -6.48 10.83
C ALA A 192 14.72 -6.59 9.85
N GLU A 193 15.92 -6.82 10.35
CA GLU A 193 17.16 -6.78 9.55
C GLU A 193 17.36 -7.97 8.58
N THR A 194 16.34 -8.75 8.30
CA THR A 194 16.43 -9.95 7.46
C THR A 194 16.35 -9.61 5.97
N VAL A 195 17.36 -10.03 5.20
CA VAL A 195 17.32 -10.03 3.73
C VAL A 195 16.87 -11.42 3.27
N ASP A 196 15.84 -11.47 2.43
CA ASP A 196 15.38 -12.70 1.76
C ASP A 196 15.80 -12.63 0.28
N ASP A 197 16.87 -13.34 -0.07
CA ASP A 197 17.48 -13.34 -1.42
C ASP A 197 16.74 -14.24 -2.43
N ARG A 198 15.67 -14.93 -2.01
CA ARG A 198 14.88 -15.75 -2.92
C ARG A 198 14.23 -14.88 -4.00
N PRO A 199 14.08 -15.37 -5.22
CA PRO A 199 13.41 -14.60 -6.28
C PRO A 199 11.96 -14.27 -5.89
N LEU A 200 11.53 -13.05 -6.20
CA LEU A 200 10.14 -12.63 -5.99
C LEU A 200 9.22 -13.48 -6.88
N PRO A 201 8.13 -14.06 -6.34
CA PRO A 201 7.15 -14.77 -7.14
C PRO A 201 6.57 -13.88 -8.24
N ARG A 202 6.35 -14.43 -9.43
CA ARG A 202 5.72 -13.70 -10.54
C ARG A 202 4.30 -13.25 -10.18
N ARG A 203 3.49 -14.13 -9.57
CA ARG A 203 2.15 -13.83 -9.09
C ARG A 203 2.16 -13.69 -7.58
N LEU A 204 1.73 -12.51 -7.08
CA LEU A 204 1.56 -12.25 -5.65
C LEU A 204 0.13 -12.55 -5.20
N PHE A 205 -0.85 -12.09 -5.98
CA PHE A 205 -2.26 -12.29 -5.69
C PHE A 205 -3.11 -12.20 -6.96
N THR A 206 -4.35 -12.68 -6.85
CA THR A 206 -5.38 -12.53 -7.89
C THR A 206 -6.66 -12.03 -7.23
N PHE A 207 -7.28 -11.00 -7.80
CA PHE A 207 -8.55 -10.49 -7.30
C PHE A 207 -9.66 -11.53 -7.47
N MET A 208 -10.42 -11.75 -6.39
CA MET A 208 -11.66 -12.53 -6.44
C MET A 208 -12.71 -11.68 -7.17
N ARG A 209 -13.38 -12.29 -8.13
CA ARG A 209 -14.44 -11.63 -8.92
C ARG A 209 -15.74 -11.57 -8.16
#